data_7fae7534c0667ba724a1399f6106d6b0
#
_entry.id   7fae7534c0667ba724a1399f6106d6b0
#
_cell.length_a   1.000
_cell.length_b   1.000
_cell.length_c   1.000
_cell.angle_alpha   90.00
_cell.angle_beta   90.00
_cell.angle_gamma   90.00
#
_symmetry.space_group_name_H-M   'P 1'
#
loop_
_entity.id
_entity.type
_entity.pdbx_description
1 polymer ?
#
loop_
_entity_poly.entity_id
_entity_poly.type
_entity_poly.pdbx_seq_one_letter_code
_entity_poly.pdbx_strand_id
1 'polypeptide(L)'
;MKALKRCIFAVGAFQVSTYLYQIGHEIYARNYRKPYDLKDRYGEGSYALVTGATEGIGKSYARALAKRGLNIVLVGRNQEKLDCMRAEMECEYGVLVQTVKYDFLNSVDYTSLQQIDEETKDLDVSILVNNVGISAVQSFVDLEPKEINDLLVTNVFPVTFLSHAFERRFLKREGKSAIINVGSENGEVPFPYMQVYSGTKSYINHFTKSLQPENSGKIDVLLHVAGFTRTNIGNRQKEQLDPKHLSKVATLETMAADPDECTRDVLNSLGHETYVPGALSHVIALELTKMFSPISIWARGYAAKKMISWLKKDEEPPKSE
;
A
#
# COMPACT_ATOMS: atom_id res chain seq x y z
N MET A 1 46.76 -6.34 4.95
CA MET A 1 46.17 -5.60 3.84
C MET A 1 45.56 -6.50 2.73
N LYS A 2 46.26 -7.48 2.17
CA LYS A 2 45.71 -8.34 1.08
C LYS A 2 44.47 -9.16 1.52
N ALA A 3 44.45 -9.71 2.73
CA ALA A 3 43.29 -10.45 3.25
C ALA A 3 42.06 -9.55 3.42
N LEU A 4 42.24 -8.34 3.99
CA LEU A 4 41.16 -7.36 4.17
C LEU A 4 40.55 -6.94 2.81
N LYS A 5 41.38 -6.68 1.80
CA LYS A 5 40.89 -6.35 0.44
C LYS A 5 40.08 -7.48 -0.17
N ARG A 6 40.51 -8.76 0.03
CA ARG A 6 39.77 -9.94 -0.43
C ARG A 6 38.43 -10.08 0.29
N CYS A 7 38.38 -9.86 1.60
CA CYS A 7 37.13 -9.88 2.37
C CYS A 7 36.15 -8.78 1.90
N ILE A 8 36.62 -7.53 1.73
CA ILE A 8 35.80 -6.43 1.25
C ILE A 8 35.26 -6.74 -0.15
N PHE A 9 36.11 -7.26 -1.05
CA PHE A 9 35.68 -7.66 -2.38
C PHE A 9 34.64 -8.79 -2.35
N ALA A 10 34.84 -9.81 -1.53
CA ALA A 10 33.90 -10.93 -1.40
C ALA A 10 32.53 -10.47 -0.86
N VAL A 11 32.52 -9.61 0.16
CA VAL A 11 31.29 -9.03 0.71
C VAL A 11 30.56 -8.17 -0.33
N GLY A 12 31.30 -7.32 -1.04
CA GLY A 12 30.72 -6.49 -2.13
C GLY A 12 30.17 -7.33 -3.27
N ALA A 13 30.90 -8.38 -3.72
CA ALA A 13 30.46 -9.29 -4.77
C ALA A 13 29.20 -10.06 -4.34
N PHE A 14 29.15 -10.56 -3.09
CA PHE A 14 27.98 -11.22 -2.54
C PHE A 14 26.75 -10.28 -2.53
N GLN A 15 26.93 -9.04 -2.10
CA GLN A 15 25.84 -8.07 -2.05
C GLN A 15 25.31 -7.72 -3.45
N VAL A 16 26.19 -7.49 -4.41
CA VAL A 16 25.79 -7.28 -5.82
C VAL A 16 25.05 -8.49 -6.38
N SER A 17 25.55 -9.70 -6.11
CA SER A 17 24.89 -10.94 -6.56
C SER A 17 23.47 -11.08 -5.97
N THR A 18 23.27 -10.68 -4.72
CA THR A 18 21.95 -10.70 -4.07
C THR A 18 20.98 -9.74 -4.77
N TYR A 19 21.41 -8.53 -5.10
CA TYR A 19 20.57 -7.57 -5.84
C TYR A 19 20.23 -8.07 -7.25
N LEU A 20 21.21 -8.60 -7.96
CA LEU A 20 20.99 -9.16 -9.32
C LEU A 20 20.01 -10.35 -9.27
N TYR A 21 20.14 -11.20 -8.25
CA TYR A 21 19.20 -12.31 -8.03
C TYR A 21 17.77 -11.79 -7.77
N GLN A 22 17.61 -10.81 -6.90
CA GLN A 22 16.29 -10.21 -6.59
C GLN A 22 15.64 -9.60 -7.83
N ILE A 23 16.37 -8.82 -8.60
CA ILE A 23 15.88 -8.23 -9.86
C ILE A 23 15.54 -9.33 -10.87
N GLY A 24 16.41 -10.31 -11.04
CA GLY A 24 16.18 -11.46 -11.94
C GLY A 24 14.97 -12.28 -11.54
N HIS A 25 14.81 -12.55 -10.24
CA HIS A 25 13.63 -13.23 -9.67
C HIS A 25 12.33 -12.46 -9.94
N GLU A 26 12.33 -11.14 -9.73
CA GLU A 26 11.17 -10.30 -10.01
C GLU A 26 10.80 -10.29 -11.50
N ILE A 27 11.79 -10.21 -12.39
CA ILE A 27 11.58 -10.30 -13.84
C ILE A 27 10.98 -11.67 -14.19
N TYR A 28 11.51 -12.75 -13.64
CA TYR A 28 10.98 -14.09 -13.84
C TYR A 28 9.54 -14.21 -13.32
N ALA A 29 9.29 -13.77 -12.09
CA ALA A 29 7.98 -13.85 -11.46
C ALA A 29 6.89 -13.12 -12.26
N ARG A 30 7.21 -11.96 -12.84
CA ARG A 30 6.28 -11.14 -13.62
C ARG A 30 6.00 -11.66 -15.02
N ASN A 31 7.00 -12.25 -15.70
CA ASN A 31 6.91 -12.54 -17.11
C ASN A 31 6.72 -14.03 -17.43
N TYR A 32 7.14 -14.92 -16.54
CA TYR A 32 7.21 -16.36 -16.83
C TYR A 32 6.45 -17.24 -15.84
N ARG A 33 6.24 -16.77 -14.59
CA ARG A 33 5.49 -17.55 -13.61
C ARG A 33 4.00 -17.46 -13.89
N LYS A 34 3.33 -18.64 -13.98
CA LYS A 34 1.88 -18.72 -14.13
C LYS A 34 1.18 -18.32 -12.82
N PRO A 35 0.32 -17.30 -12.80
CA PRO A 35 -0.46 -16.95 -11.63
C PRO A 35 -1.44 -18.07 -11.27
N TYR A 36 -1.82 -18.14 -9.98
CA TYR A 36 -2.97 -18.96 -9.59
C TYR A 36 -4.28 -18.35 -10.13
N ASP A 37 -5.22 -19.23 -10.49
CA ASP A 37 -6.62 -18.81 -10.57
C ASP A 37 -7.12 -18.52 -9.16
N LEU A 38 -7.55 -17.29 -8.92
CA LEU A 38 -7.91 -16.87 -7.56
C LEU A 38 -9.25 -17.48 -7.11
N LYS A 39 -10.18 -17.78 -8.04
CA LYS A 39 -11.42 -18.47 -7.70
C LYS A 39 -11.13 -19.92 -7.27
N ASP A 40 -10.32 -20.62 -8.04
CA ASP A 40 -9.95 -22.00 -7.70
C ASP A 40 -9.20 -22.07 -6.38
N ARG A 41 -8.33 -21.08 -6.11
CA ARG A 41 -7.51 -21.08 -4.90
C ARG A 41 -8.27 -20.65 -3.65
N TYR A 42 -9.10 -19.63 -3.74
CA TYR A 42 -9.75 -18.99 -2.57
C TYR A 42 -11.25 -19.24 -2.48
N GLY A 43 -11.84 -19.89 -3.45
CA GLY A 43 -13.24 -20.32 -3.49
C GLY A 43 -14.08 -19.56 -4.50
N GLU A 44 -14.76 -20.31 -5.37
CA GLU A 44 -15.73 -19.76 -6.30
C GLU A 44 -16.91 -19.15 -5.54
N GLY A 45 -17.35 -17.96 -5.95
CA GLY A 45 -18.43 -17.24 -5.25
C GLY A 45 -18.03 -16.54 -3.97
N SER A 46 -16.77 -16.69 -3.50
CA SER A 46 -16.29 -16.00 -2.31
C SER A 46 -16.06 -14.50 -2.58
N TYR A 47 -15.94 -13.73 -1.49
CA TYR A 47 -15.77 -12.29 -1.52
C TYR A 47 -14.33 -11.88 -1.22
N ALA A 48 -13.88 -10.81 -1.89
CA ALA A 48 -12.70 -10.07 -1.51
C ALA A 48 -13.11 -8.73 -0.89
N LEU A 49 -12.70 -8.47 0.35
CA LEU A 49 -12.95 -7.22 1.06
C LEU A 49 -11.77 -6.27 0.83
N VAL A 50 -12.07 -5.04 0.36
CA VAL A 50 -11.06 -4.02 0.08
C VAL A 50 -11.36 -2.75 0.87
N THR A 51 -10.42 -2.34 1.73
CA THR A 51 -10.52 -1.08 2.49
C THR A 51 -9.95 0.09 1.68
N GLY A 52 -10.60 1.27 1.80
CA GLY A 52 -10.22 2.42 0.97
C GLY A 52 -10.43 2.16 -0.53
N ALA A 53 -11.52 1.44 -0.86
CA ALA A 53 -11.75 0.87 -2.19
C ALA A 53 -12.09 1.89 -3.28
N THR A 54 -12.44 3.14 -2.94
CA THR A 54 -13.02 4.09 -3.88
C THR A 54 -12.01 4.85 -4.75
N GLU A 55 -10.73 4.78 -4.44
CA GLU A 55 -9.68 5.53 -5.16
C GLU A 55 -8.34 4.78 -5.20
N GLY A 56 -7.47 5.17 -6.14
CA GLY A 56 -6.07 4.74 -6.22
C GLY A 56 -5.89 3.22 -6.22
N ILE A 57 -4.96 2.73 -5.43
CA ILE A 57 -4.59 1.31 -5.34
C ILE A 57 -5.78 0.45 -4.89
N GLY A 58 -6.61 0.94 -3.95
CA GLY A 58 -7.79 0.20 -3.48
C GLY A 58 -8.83 -0.01 -4.58
N LYS A 59 -9.11 1.02 -5.39
CA LYS A 59 -9.99 0.90 -6.55
C LYS A 59 -9.44 -0.09 -7.56
N SER A 60 -8.15 -0.05 -7.81
CA SER A 60 -7.45 -0.99 -8.69
C SER A 60 -7.54 -2.43 -8.19
N TYR A 61 -7.36 -2.67 -6.89
CA TYR A 61 -7.56 -4.00 -6.30
C TYR A 61 -8.99 -4.50 -6.50
N ALA A 62 -9.98 -3.67 -6.17
CA ALA A 62 -11.38 -4.05 -6.30
C ALA A 62 -11.72 -4.46 -7.73
N ARG A 63 -11.32 -3.66 -8.73
CA ARG A 63 -11.51 -3.99 -10.15
C ARG A 63 -10.76 -5.24 -10.59
N ALA A 64 -9.50 -5.36 -10.18
CA ALA A 64 -8.66 -6.49 -10.57
C ALA A 64 -9.13 -7.82 -9.97
N LEU A 65 -9.72 -7.81 -8.77
CA LEU A 65 -10.32 -8.97 -8.13
C LEU A 65 -11.67 -9.32 -8.75
N ALA A 66 -12.54 -8.31 -9.01
CA ALA A 66 -13.80 -8.49 -9.74
C ALA A 66 -13.58 -9.09 -11.14
N LYS A 67 -12.61 -8.56 -11.89
CA LYS A 67 -12.22 -9.09 -13.21
C LYS A 67 -11.75 -10.55 -13.15
N ARG A 68 -11.26 -11.02 -12.01
CA ARG A 68 -10.88 -12.42 -11.76
C ARG A 68 -12.08 -13.26 -11.24
N GLY A 69 -13.28 -12.68 -11.23
CA GLY A 69 -14.53 -13.37 -10.91
C GLY A 69 -14.80 -13.56 -9.41
N LEU A 70 -14.13 -12.82 -8.54
CA LEU A 70 -14.46 -12.77 -7.10
C LEU A 70 -15.55 -11.73 -6.86
N ASN A 71 -16.46 -12.01 -5.95
CA ASN A 71 -17.38 -11.00 -5.42
C ASN A 71 -16.62 -9.99 -4.57
N ILE A 72 -17.13 -8.78 -4.43
CA ILE A 72 -16.39 -7.68 -3.81
C ILE A 72 -17.15 -7.08 -2.63
N VAL A 73 -16.45 -6.82 -1.53
CA VAL A 73 -16.90 -5.92 -0.47
C VAL A 73 -16.09 -4.63 -0.56
N LEU A 74 -16.76 -3.54 -0.93
CA LEU A 74 -16.15 -2.21 -1.02
C LEU A 74 -16.31 -1.48 0.31
N VAL A 75 -15.21 -1.15 0.99
CA VAL A 75 -15.27 -0.39 2.25
C VAL A 75 -14.69 1.01 2.02
N GLY A 76 -15.48 2.05 2.35
CA GLY A 76 -15.06 3.45 2.18
C GLY A 76 -16.06 4.44 2.78
N ARG A 77 -15.69 5.71 2.85
CA ARG A 77 -16.48 6.75 3.56
C ARG A 77 -17.53 7.46 2.68
N ASN A 78 -17.36 7.44 1.37
CA ASN A 78 -18.26 8.13 0.46
C ASN A 78 -19.22 7.14 -0.20
N GLN A 79 -20.50 7.17 0.21
CA GLN A 79 -21.53 6.26 -0.25
C GLN A 79 -21.77 6.38 -1.76
N GLU A 80 -21.81 7.59 -2.32
CA GLU A 80 -22.06 7.79 -3.75
C GLU A 80 -20.95 7.15 -4.61
N LYS A 81 -19.69 7.28 -4.20
CA LYS A 81 -18.57 6.61 -4.89
C LYS A 81 -18.65 5.09 -4.75
N LEU A 82 -19.05 4.57 -3.59
CA LEU A 82 -19.26 3.14 -3.38
C LEU A 82 -20.35 2.60 -4.29
N ASP A 83 -21.50 3.29 -4.38
CA ASP A 83 -22.64 2.88 -5.21
C ASP A 83 -22.33 2.95 -6.71
N CYS A 84 -21.59 3.97 -7.13
CA CYS A 84 -21.10 4.08 -8.50
C CYS A 84 -20.17 2.92 -8.86
N MET A 85 -19.22 2.58 -7.99
CA MET A 85 -18.30 1.45 -8.20
C MET A 85 -19.02 0.10 -8.17
N ARG A 86 -20.02 -0.06 -7.30
CA ARG A 86 -20.85 -1.27 -7.28
C ARG A 86 -21.53 -1.46 -8.62
N ALA A 87 -22.26 -0.45 -9.11
CA ALA A 87 -22.95 -0.53 -10.40
C ALA A 87 -21.97 -0.81 -11.56
N GLU A 88 -20.79 -0.18 -11.56
CA GLU A 88 -19.74 -0.42 -12.54
C GLU A 88 -19.31 -1.89 -12.54
N MET A 89 -18.98 -2.46 -11.37
CA MET A 89 -18.44 -3.82 -11.28
C MET A 89 -19.48 -4.90 -11.53
N GLU A 90 -20.71 -4.70 -11.06
CA GLU A 90 -21.83 -5.61 -11.34
C GLU A 90 -22.14 -5.64 -12.84
N CYS A 91 -22.12 -4.49 -13.51
CA CYS A 91 -22.38 -4.39 -14.95
C CYS A 91 -21.21 -4.95 -15.79
N GLU A 92 -19.95 -4.61 -15.45
CA GLU A 92 -18.79 -4.94 -16.29
C GLU A 92 -18.30 -6.38 -16.08
N TYR A 93 -18.34 -6.88 -14.82
CA TYR A 93 -17.74 -8.18 -14.47
C TYR A 93 -18.78 -9.24 -14.07
N GLY A 94 -20.05 -8.87 -13.86
CA GLY A 94 -21.11 -9.81 -13.48
C GLY A 94 -20.94 -10.42 -12.08
N VAL A 95 -20.21 -9.75 -11.18
CA VAL A 95 -19.96 -10.18 -9.81
C VAL A 95 -20.93 -9.51 -8.83
N LEU A 96 -21.15 -10.11 -7.66
CA LEU A 96 -21.93 -9.47 -6.59
C LEU A 96 -21.04 -8.47 -5.84
N VAL A 97 -21.61 -7.29 -5.53
CA VAL A 97 -20.87 -6.26 -4.80
C VAL A 97 -21.64 -5.76 -3.59
N GLN A 98 -21.06 -5.95 -2.41
CA GLN A 98 -21.51 -5.36 -1.15
C GLN A 98 -20.77 -4.06 -0.88
N THR A 99 -21.46 -3.05 -0.35
CA THR A 99 -20.84 -1.79 0.08
C THR A 99 -20.97 -1.64 1.58
N VAL A 100 -19.88 -1.21 2.24
CA VAL A 100 -19.84 -0.88 3.68
C VAL A 100 -19.35 0.55 3.81
N LYS A 101 -20.23 1.43 4.28
CA LYS A 101 -19.87 2.82 4.54
C LYS A 101 -19.15 2.93 5.89
N TYR A 102 -17.85 3.21 5.84
CA TYR A 102 -17.04 3.37 7.04
C TYR A 102 -15.98 4.46 6.87
N ASP A 103 -15.86 5.36 7.86
CA ASP A 103 -14.79 6.35 7.90
C ASP A 103 -13.69 5.90 8.87
N PHE A 104 -12.54 5.56 8.31
CA PHE A 104 -11.41 5.02 9.05
C PHE A 104 -10.74 6.03 10.00
N LEU A 105 -11.09 7.31 9.95
CA LEU A 105 -10.74 8.27 11.00
C LEU A 105 -11.39 7.93 12.35
N ASN A 106 -12.45 7.12 12.36
CA ASN A 106 -13.14 6.65 13.56
C ASN A 106 -12.59 5.31 14.10
N SER A 107 -11.51 4.77 13.53
CA SER A 107 -10.92 3.46 13.90
C SER A 107 -10.07 3.54 15.17
N VAL A 108 -10.65 4.08 16.26
CA VAL A 108 -9.90 4.38 17.51
C VAL A 108 -9.60 3.15 18.37
N ASP A 109 -10.33 2.05 18.15
CA ASP A 109 -10.16 0.77 18.87
C ASP A 109 -10.72 -0.41 18.05
N TYR A 110 -10.65 -1.62 18.63
CA TYR A 110 -11.21 -2.81 18.02
C TYR A 110 -12.74 -2.73 17.85
N THR A 111 -13.43 -2.15 18.81
CA THR A 111 -14.91 -2.07 18.83
C THR A 111 -15.43 -1.20 17.68
N SER A 112 -14.73 -0.12 17.36
CA SER A 112 -15.11 0.78 16.25
C SER A 112 -15.09 0.07 14.88
N LEU A 113 -14.27 -0.96 14.69
CA LEU A 113 -14.16 -1.73 13.45
C LEU A 113 -15.11 -2.94 13.39
N GLN A 114 -15.82 -3.28 14.49
CA GLN A 114 -16.77 -4.39 14.51
C GLN A 114 -17.91 -4.22 13.51
N GLN A 115 -18.28 -2.97 13.18
CA GLN A 115 -19.26 -2.70 12.12
C GLN A 115 -18.91 -3.43 10.82
N ILE A 116 -17.65 -3.40 10.39
CA ILE A 116 -17.22 -4.05 9.14
C ILE A 116 -17.36 -5.57 9.25
N ASP A 117 -16.99 -6.15 10.38
CA ASP A 117 -17.12 -7.58 10.63
C ASP A 117 -18.59 -8.02 10.66
N GLU A 118 -19.46 -7.29 11.38
CA GLU A 118 -20.89 -7.58 11.48
C GLU A 118 -21.62 -7.46 10.13
N GLU A 119 -21.34 -6.41 9.34
CA GLU A 119 -21.97 -6.21 8.03
C GLU A 119 -21.51 -7.25 6.98
N THR A 120 -20.44 -7.99 7.26
CA THR A 120 -19.89 -9.03 6.37
C THR A 120 -19.93 -10.44 6.96
N LYS A 121 -20.56 -10.64 8.14
CA LYS A 121 -20.51 -11.93 8.86
C LYS A 121 -21.08 -13.11 8.10
N ASP A 122 -22.13 -12.85 7.30
CA ASP A 122 -22.83 -13.88 6.53
C ASP A 122 -22.22 -14.08 5.11
N LEU A 123 -21.16 -13.34 4.78
CA LEU A 123 -20.45 -13.47 3.51
C LEU A 123 -19.25 -14.40 3.65
N ASP A 124 -19.04 -15.27 2.66
CA ASP A 124 -17.81 -16.05 2.55
C ASP A 124 -16.65 -15.18 2.06
N VAL A 125 -16.13 -14.30 2.95
CA VAL A 125 -14.93 -13.50 2.64
C VAL A 125 -13.71 -14.41 2.66
N SER A 126 -12.98 -14.46 1.56
CA SER A 126 -11.76 -15.27 1.40
C SER A 126 -10.48 -14.45 1.30
N ILE A 127 -10.60 -13.19 0.87
CA ILE A 127 -9.46 -12.28 0.71
C ILE A 127 -9.75 -10.97 1.46
N LEU A 128 -8.81 -10.54 2.30
CA LEU A 128 -8.80 -9.21 2.93
C LEU A 128 -7.69 -8.37 2.31
N VAL A 129 -8.03 -7.19 1.77
CA VAL A 129 -7.08 -6.19 1.30
C VAL A 129 -7.11 -4.98 2.22
N ASN A 130 -6.15 -4.89 3.12
CA ASN A 130 -5.91 -3.73 3.98
C ASN A 130 -5.13 -2.67 3.21
N ASN A 131 -5.86 -1.78 2.55
CA ASN A 131 -5.26 -0.77 1.69
C ASN A 131 -5.46 0.66 2.23
N VAL A 132 -6.50 0.92 3.03
CA VAL A 132 -6.77 2.27 3.53
C VAL A 132 -5.52 2.91 4.16
N GLY A 133 -5.32 4.20 3.87
CA GLY A 133 -4.25 4.98 4.46
C GLY A 133 -4.26 6.42 3.99
N ILE A 134 -3.66 7.28 4.81
CA ILE A 134 -3.45 8.70 4.51
C ILE A 134 -1.97 9.04 4.70
N SER A 135 -1.53 10.13 4.09
CA SER A 135 -0.15 10.64 4.23
C SER A 135 -0.14 12.14 4.45
N ALA A 136 0.94 12.63 5.04
CA ALA A 136 1.26 14.05 5.13
C ALA A 136 2.74 14.25 4.81
N VAL A 137 3.07 15.31 4.07
CA VAL A 137 4.44 15.75 3.78
C VAL A 137 4.61 17.14 4.38
N GLN A 138 5.21 17.20 5.57
CA GLN A 138 5.30 18.42 6.35
C GLN A 138 6.46 18.33 7.35
N SER A 139 6.98 19.48 7.80
CA SER A 139 7.93 19.50 8.91
C SER A 139 7.23 18.96 10.17
N PHE A 140 7.93 18.15 10.96
CA PHE A 140 7.32 17.53 12.14
C PHE A 140 6.79 18.55 13.15
N VAL A 141 7.48 19.69 13.27
CA VAL A 141 7.07 20.77 14.16
C VAL A 141 5.80 21.49 13.71
N ASP A 142 5.49 21.43 12.41
CA ASP A 142 4.32 22.07 11.81
C ASP A 142 3.09 21.14 11.75
N LEU A 143 3.24 19.85 12.11
CA LEU A 143 2.13 18.91 12.17
C LEU A 143 1.24 19.21 13.37
N GLU A 144 -0.05 19.42 13.10
CA GLU A 144 -1.03 19.54 14.18
C GLU A 144 -1.23 18.21 14.91
N PRO A 145 -1.46 18.21 16.24
CA PRO A 145 -1.69 16.97 17.00
C PRO A 145 -2.83 16.11 16.42
N LYS A 146 -3.84 16.74 15.85
CA LYS A 146 -4.94 16.04 15.17
C LYS A 146 -4.46 15.29 13.95
N GLU A 147 -3.59 15.88 13.13
CA GLU A 147 -3.05 15.23 11.92
C GLU A 147 -2.19 14.02 12.29
N ILE A 148 -1.39 14.13 13.37
CA ILE A 148 -0.61 13.00 13.91
C ILE A 148 -1.55 11.87 14.32
N ASN A 149 -2.61 12.19 15.07
CA ASN A 149 -3.60 11.20 15.50
C ASN A 149 -4.29 10.55 14.28
N ASP A 150 -4.75 11.34 13.31
CA ASP A 150 -5.43 10.89 12.10
C ASP A 150 -4.54 9.90 11.30
N LEU A 151 -3.24 10.19 11.18
CA LEU A 151 -2.26 9.30 10.54
C LEU A 151 -2.11 7.97 11.27
N LEU A 152 -2.00 7.98 12.60
CA LEU A 152 -1.85 6.77 13.41
C LEU A 152 -3.13 5.93 13.37
N VAL A 153 -4.27 6.55 13.60
CA VAL A 153 -5.58 5.88 13.65
C VAL A 153 -5.91 5.24 12.30
N THR A 154 -5.78 6.00 11.21
CA THR A 154 -6.18 5.51 9.88
C THR A 154 -5.22 4.46 9.32
N ASN A 155 -3.92 4.59 9.59
CA ASN A 155 -2.94 3.70 8.95
C ASN A 155 -2.66 2.43 9.78
N VAL A 156 -2.72 2.49 11.12
CA VAL A 156 -2.28 1.38 11.98
C VAL A 156 -3.46 0.53 12.45
N PHE A 157 -4.50 1.13 12.99
CA PHE A 157 -5.58 0.37 13.63
C PHE A 157 -6.36 -0.52 12.67
N PRO A 158 -6.79 -0.04 11.47
CA PRO A 158 -7.54 -0.89 10.55
C PRO A 158 -6.76 -2.14 10.13
N VAL A 159 -5.51 -2.00 9.75
CA VAL A 159 -4.69 -3.15 9.33
C VAL A 159 -4.51 -4.15 10.47
N THR A 160 -4.33 -3.68 11.70
CA THR A 160 -4.14 -4.55 12.88
C THR A 160 -5.41 -5.29 13.22
N PHE A 161 -6.49 -4.56 13.43
CA PHE A 161 -7.73 -5.13 13.96
C PHE A 161 -8.54 -5.91 12.93
N LEU A 162 -8.54 -5.47 11.66
CA LEU A 162 -9.18 -6.24 10.59
C LEU A 162 -8.39 -7.53 10.30
N SER A 163 -7.06 -7.47 10.27
CA SER A 163 -6.26 -8.69 10.15
C SER A 163 -6.59 -9.67 11.27
N HIS A 164 -6.67 -9.22 12.53
CA HIS A 164 -7.02 -10.07 13.67
C HIS A 164 -8.45 -10.67 13.55
N ALA A 165 -9.43 -9.85 13.18
CA ALA A 165 -10.82 -10.32 13.05
C ALA A 165 -10.95 -11.34 11.91
N PHE A 166 -10.41 -11.01 10.71
CA PHE A 166 -10.51 -11.87 9.54
C PHE A 166 -9.62 -13.11 9.62
N GLU A 167 -8.46 -13.04 10.25
CA GLU A 167 -7.63 -14.22 10.52
C GLU A 167 -8.42 -15.28 11.30
N ARG A 168 -9.15 -14.88 12.34
CA ARG A 168 -10.02 -15.80 13.12
C ARG A 168 -11.14 -16.41 12.27
N ARG A 169 -11.69 -15.69 11.31
CA ARG A 169 -12.68 -16.20 10.34
C ARG A 169 -12.01 -17.15 9.36
N PHE A 170 -10.86 -16.77 8.79
CA PHE A 170 -10.13 -17.54 7.81
C PHE A 170 -9.61 -18.88 8.33
N LEU A 171 -9.20 -18.94 9.59
CA LEU A 171 -8.81 -20.20 10.23
C LEU A 171 -9.97 -21.21 10.35
N LYS A 172 -11.22 -20.74 10.44
CA LYS A 172 -12.43 -21.56 10.50
C LYS A 172 -12.98 -21.90 9.11
N ARG A 173 -12.61 -21.14 8.08
CA ARG A 173 -13.06 -21.36 6.71
C ARG A 173 -12.48 -22.68 6.17
N GLU A 174 -13.23 -23.46 5.36
CA GLU A 174 -12.71 -24.71 4.77
C GLU A 174 -11.77 -24.34 3.65
N GLY A 175 -11.63 -23.60 2.83
CA GLY A 175 -10.65 -23.29 1.79
C GLY A 175 -9.45 -22.48 2.28
N LYS A 176 -8.56 -22.14 1.36
CA LYS A 176 -7.51 -21.17 1.58
C LYS A 176 -8.09 -19.76 1.66
N SER A 177 -7.39 -18.89 2.35
CA SER A 177 -7.71 -17.46 2.43
C SER A 177 -6.47 -16.61 2.22
N ALA A 178 -6.64 -15.30 2.04
CA ALA A 178 -5.51 -14.40 1.89
C ALA A 178 -5.69 -13.08 2.64
N ILE A 179 -4.58 -12.53 3.13
CA ILE A 179 -4.47 -11.17 3.67
C ILE A 179 -3.42 -10.43 2.85
N ILE A 180 -3.81 -9.34 2.23
CA ILE A 180 -2.90 -8.43 1.53
C ILE A 180 -2.84 -7.13 2.32
N ASN A 181 -1.67 -6.79 2.86
CA ASN A 181 -1.44 -5.54 3.56
C ASN A 181 -0.64 -4.59 2.66
N VAL A 182 -1.19 -3.40 2.38
CA VAL A 182 -0.54 -2.38 1.55
C VAL A 182 0.38 -1.53 2.42
N GLY A 183 1.64 -1.91 2.45
CA GLY A 183 2.73 -1.17 3.05
C GLY A 183 3.24 -0.03 2.16
N SER A 184 4.52 0.30 2.30
CA SER A 184 5.17 1.30 1.46
C SER A 184 6.69 1.14 1.49
N GLU A 185 7.38 1.59 0.43
CA GLU A 185 8.84 1.76 0.44
C GLU A 185 9.32 2.72 1.54
N ASN A 186 8.46 3.67 1.97
CA ASN A 186 8.73 4.56 3.09
C ASN A 186 8.72 3.82 4.44
N GLY A 187 8.20 2.60 4.49
CA GLY A 187 8.33 1.70 5.63
C GLY A 187 9.62 0.88 5.61
N GLU A 188 10.33 0.81 4.49
CA GLU A 188 11.63 0.12 4.38
C GLU A 188 12.81 1.08 4.59
N VAL A 189 12.69 2.32 4.08
CA VAL A 189 13.71 3.36 4.20
C VAL A 189 13.06 4.67 4.67
N PRO A 190 13.61 5.33 5.69
CA PRO A 190 13.04 6.58 6.21
C PRO A 190 12.89 7.66 5.14
N PHE A 191 11.79 8.41 5.19
CA PHE A 191 11.56 9.56 4.33
C PHE A 191 11.41 10.82 5.19
N PRO A 192 12.39 11.75 5.15
CA PRO A 192 12.29 13.01 5.87
C PRO A 192 11.03 13.79 5.47
N TYR A 193 10.46 14.51 6.41
CA TYR A 193 9.18 15.25 6.27
C TYR A 193 7.93 14.37 6.10
N MET A 194 8.08 13.05 6.25
CA MET A 194 6.97 12.07 6.30
C MET A 194 7.12 11.15 7.52
N GLN A 195 7.61 11.64 8.63
CA GLN A 195 8.09 10.86 9.77
C GLN A 195 7.00 9.94 10.34
N VAL A 196 5.80 10.50 10.62
CA VAL A 196 4.69 9.73 11.18
C VAL A 196 4.19 8.72 10.14
N TYR A 197 4.00 9.14 8.89
CA TYR A 197 3.60 8.23 7.81
C TYR A 197 4.60 7.09 7.63
N SER A 198 5.89 7.38 7.52
CA SER A 198 6.95 6.36 7.41
C SER A 198 6.95 5.40 8.59
N GLY A 199 6.75 5.93 9.81
CA GLY A 199 6.60 5.11 11.01
C GLY A 199 5.40 4.16 10.94
N THR A 200 4.23 4.64 10.49
CA THR A 200 3.03 3.79 10.31
C THR A 200 3.25 2.72 9.23
N LYS A 201 3.94 3.05 8.14
CA LYS A 201 4.24 2.10 7.07
C LYS A 201 5.32 1.09 7.47
N SER A 202 6.30 1.49 8.30
CA SER A 202 7.23 0.55 8.95
C SER A 202 6.50 -0.44 9.84
N TYR A 203 5.54 0.03 10.64
CA TYR A 203 4.68 -0.85 11.42
C TYR A 203 3.99 -1.89 10.54
N ILE A 204 3.30 -1.47 9.47
CA ILE A 204 2.59 -2.37 8.55
C ILE A 204 3.54 -3.40 7.92
N ASN A 205 4.72 -2.94 7.45
CA ASN A 205 5.70 -3.82 6.82
C ASN A 205 6.19 -4.91 7.80
N HIS A 206 6.54 -4.53 9.04
CA HIS A 206 7.01 -5.48 10.04
C HIS A 206 5.88 -6.37 10.58
N PHE A 207 4.72 -5.80 10.87
CA PHE A 207 3.53 -6.55 11.29
C PHE A 207 3.20 -7.65 10.29
N THR A 208 3.15 -7.31 8.99
CA THR A 208 2.84 -8.29 7.95
C THR A 208 3.90 -9.39 7.86
N LYS A 209 5.19 -9.02 7.86
CA LYS A 209 6.30 -9.98 7.85
C LYS A 209 6.28 -10.92 9.07
N SER A 210 5.83 -10.42 10.22
CA SER A 210 5.68 -11.25 11.44
C SER A 210 4.48 -12.17 11.39
N LEU A 211 3.38 -11.74 10.75
CA LEU A 211 2.15 -12.53 10.61
C LEU A 211 2.30 -13.72 9.63
N GLN A 212 3.21 -13.61 8.66
CA GLN A 212 3.41 -14.61 7.61
C GLN A 212 3.74 -16.03 8.13
N PRO A 213 4.72 -16.22 9.03
CA PRO A 213 5.09 -17.56 9.50
C PRO A 213 3.97 -18.24 10.31
N GLU A 214 3.17 -17.47 11.05
CA GLU A 214 2.07 -17.99 11.88
C GLU A 214 0.94 -18.59 11.03
N ASN A 215 0.78 -18.08 9.82
CA ASN A 215 -0.34 -18.42 8.92
C ASN A 215 0.06 -19.33 7.75
N SER A 216 1.30 -19.78 7.70
CA SER A 216 1.79 -20.60 6.60
C SER A 216 0.95 -21.88 6.42
N GLY A 217 0.48 -22.10 5.20
CA GLY A 217 -0.31 -23.27 4.83
C GLY A 217 -1.83 -23.07 4.81
N LYS A 218 -2.40 -22.14 5.57
CA LYS A 218 -3.85 -21.87 5.61
C LYS A 218 -4.21 -20.52 5.01
N ILE A 219 -3.46 -19.46 5.37
CA ILE A 219 -3.70 -18.10 4.92
C ILE A 219 -2.46 -17.60 4.18
N ASP A 220 -2.63 -17.16 2.95
CA ASP A 220 -1.56 -16.54 2.17
C ASP A 220 -1.45 -15.07 2.60
N VAL A 221 -0.44 -14.73 3.38
CA VAL A 221 -0.21 -13.36 3.86
C VAL A 221 0.83 -12.69 2.97
N LEU A 222 0.43 -11.60 2.31
CA LEU A 222 1.26 -10.86 1.37
C LEU A 222 1.43 -9.41 1.77
N LEU A 223 2.67 -8.94 1.80
CA LEU A 223 3.02 -7.54 1.92
C LEU A 223 3.21 -6.91 0.53
N HIS A 224 2.30 -5.99 0.16
CA HIS A 224 2.48 -5.12 -1.00
C HIS A 224 3.26 -3.87 -0.59
N VAL A 225 4.52 -3.76 -0.97
CA VAL A 225 5.35 -2.57 -0.72
C VAL A 225 5.13 -1.57 -1.84
N ALA A 226 4.15 -0.68 -1.67
CA ALA A 226 3.84 0.33 -2.67
C ALA A 226 4.96 1.39 -2.72
N GLY A 227 5.45 1.67 -3.91
CA GLY A 227 6.31 2.80 -4.20
C GLY A 227 5.50 4.03 -4.66
N PHE A 228 6.15 4.94 -5.38
CA PHE A 228 5.48 6.12 -5.91
C PHE A 228 4.47 5.74 -6.99
N THR A 229 3.19 5.77 -6.61
CA THR A 229 2.06 5.33 -7.45
C THR A 229 1.12 6.50 -7.69
N ARG A 230 0.59 6.61 -8.90
CA ARG A 230 -0.35 7.64 -9.33
C ARG A 230 -1.70 7.48 -8.60
N THR A 231 -1.83 8.15 -7.46
CA THR A 231 -3.02 8.08 -6.58
C THR A 231 -3.39 9.45 -6.05
N ASN A 232 -4.62 9.57 -5.53
CA ASN A 232 -5.11 10.79 -4.92
C ASN A 232 -4.52 11.10 -3.53
N ILE A 233 -3.67 10.23 -2.98
CA ILE A 233 -2.96 10.50 -1.72
C ILE A 233 -2.15 11.80 -1.80
N GLY A 234 -1.55 12.09 -2.96
CA GLY A 234 -0.85 13.36 -3.21
C GLY A 234 -1.74 14.53 -3.64
N ASN A 235 -2.99 14.30 -4.04
CA ASN A 235 -3.84 15.36 -4.62
C ASN A 235 -4.31 16.40 -3.61
N ARG A 236 -4.47 16.05 -2.33
CA ARG A 236 -4.76 17.04 -1.28
C ARG A 236 -3.68 18.11 -1.15
N GLN A 237 -2.44 17.74 -1.45
CA GLN A 237 -1.31 18.67 -1.46
C GLN A 237 -1.29 19.53 -2.73
N LYS A 238 -1.81 19.01 -3.86
CA LYS A 238 -1.88 19.75 -5.13
C LYS A 238 -2.85 20.92 -5.09
N GLU A 239 -3.97 20.79 -4.38
CA GLU A 239 -4.95 21.86 -4.23
C GLU A 239 -4.38 23.08 -3.49
N GLN A 240 -3.28 22.89 -2.77
CA GLN A 240 -2.55 23.91 -2.03
C GLN A 240 -1.32 24.45 -2.81
N LEU A 241 -0.99 23.84 -3.97
CA LEU A 241 0.16 24.25 -4.78
C LEU A 241 -0.07 25.58 -5.51
N ASP A 242 0.97 26.40 -5.55
CA ASP A 242 1.02 27.54 -6.45
C ASP A 242 0.99 27.03 -7.92
N PRO A 243 0.10 27.57 -8.77
CA PRO A 243 -0.02 27.18 -10.19
C PRO A 243 1.29 27.14 -10.96
N LYS A 244 2.27 28.00 -10.62
CA LYS A 244 3.62 28.01 -11.23
C LYS A 244 4.41 26.73 -11.04
N HIS A 245 4.03 25.89 -10.06
CA HIS A 245 4.71 24.62 -9.75
C HIS A 245 3.98 23.39 -10.26
N LEU A 246 2.75 23.53 -10.78
CA LEU A 246 1.94 22.41 -11.30
C LEU A 246 2.67 21.62 -12.39
N SER A 247 3.42 22.28 -13.30
CA SER A 247 4.17 21.58 -14.35
C SER A 247 5.29 20.70 -13.80
N LYS A 248 5.93 21.09 -12.69
CA LYS A 248 7.01 20.31 -12.05
C LYS A 248 6.44 19.09 -11.34
N VAL A 249 5.26 19.23 -10.70
CA VAL A 249 4.56 18.13 -10.08
C VAL A 249 4.03 17.17 -11.13
N ALA A 250 3.48 17.66 -12.24
CA ALA A 250 3.06 16.84 -13.37
C ALA A 250 4.23 16.00 -13.93
N THR A 251 5.45 16.56 -13.98
CA THR A 251 6.64 15.80 -14.39
C THR A 251 6.98 14.68 -13.41
N LEU A 252 6.85 14.91 -12.09
CA LEU A 252 7.04 13.85 -11.09
C LEU A 252 5.99 12.76 -11.23
N GLU A 253 4.74 13.12 -11.57
CA GLU A 253 3.66 12.16 -11.77
C GLU A 253 3.85 11.24 -12.98
N THR A 254 4.56 11.70 -14.01
CA THR A 254 4.92 10.81 -15.14
C THR A 254 5.85 9.68 -14.71
N MET A 255 6.57 9.84 -13.59
CA MET A 255 7.43 8.79 -13.01
C MET A 255 6.67 7.86 -12.06
N ALA A 256 5.44 8.20 -11.69
CA ALA A 256 4.63 7.37 -10.81
C ALA A 256 4.10 6.15 -11.56
N ALA A 257 4.21 4.99 -10.94
CA ALA A 257 3.67 3.75 -11.50
C ALA A 257 2.14 3.79 -11.59
N ASP A 258 1.60 3.02 -12.54
CA ASP A 258 0.15 2.86 -12.69
C ASP A 258 -0.40 1.95 -11.59
N PRO A 259 -1.48 2.35 -10.86
CA PRO A 259 -2.10 1.50 -9.85
C PRO A 259 -2.55 0.14 -10.38
N ASP A 260 -3.03 0.08 -11.64
CA ASP A 260 -3.53 -1.17 -12.24
C ASP A 260 -2.38 -2.12 -12.56
N GLU A 261 -1.23 -1.60 -12.97
CA GLU A 261 0.00 -2.38 -13.12
C GLU A 261 0.45 -2.96 -11.79
N CYS A 262 0.54 -2.10 -10.75
CA CYS A 262 0.97 -2.52 -9.42
C CYS A 262 0.07 -3.64 -8.86
N THR A 263 -1.25 -3.45 -8.89
CA THR A 263 -2.19 -4.43 -8.33
C THR A 263 -2.24 -5.72 -9.14
N ARG A 264 -2.13 -5.64 -10.46
CA ARG A 264 -2.03 -6.82 -11.34
C ARG A 264 -0.84 -7.69 -10.94
N ASP A 265 0.33 -7.08 -10.78
CA ASP A 265 1.58 -7.79 -10.50
C ASP A 265 1.57 -8.40 -9.10
N VAL A 266 1.01 -7.70 -8.12
CA VAL A 266 0.82 -8.23 -6.76
C VAL A 266 -0.16 -9.41 -6.76
N LEU A 267 -1.31 -9.30 -7.43
CA LEU A 267 -2.29 -10.39 -7.49
C LEU A 267 -1.78 -11.62 -8.27
N ASN A 268 -0.93 -11.40 -9.28
CA ASN A 268 -0.26 -12.49 -9.98
C ASN A 268 0.76 -13.23 -9.10
N SER A 269 1.26 -12.56 -8.08
CA SER A 269 2.22 -13.13 -7.12
C SER A 269 1.55 -13.71 -5.87
N LEU A 270 0.25 -13.48 -5.67
CA LEU A 270 -0.48 -13.93 -4.48
C LEU A 270 -0.47 -15.47 -4.37
N GLY A 271 -0.10 -15.97 -3.21
CA GLY A 271 0.07 -17.39 -2.93
C GLY A 271 1.42 -17.99 -3.38
N HIS A 272 2.22 -17.23 -4.14
CA HIS A 272 3.60 -17.58 -4.52
C HIS A 272 4.62 -16.82 -3.68
N GLU A 273 4.36 -15.54 -3.43
CA GLU A 273 5.24 -14.63 -2.73
C GLU A 273 4.58 -14.10 -1.46
N THR A 274 5.42 -13.72 -0.51
CA THR A 274 4.99 -13.08 0.74
C THR A 274 5.32 -11.58 0.78
N TYR A 275 6.15 -11.12 -0.17
CA TYR A 275 6.63 -9.74 -0.28
C TYR A 275 6.73 -9.35 -1.75
N VAL A 276 5.99 -8.33 -2.15
CA VAL A 276 5.98 -7.85 -3.54
C VAL A 276 6.01 -6.33 -3.58
N PRO A 277 7.07 -5.72 -4.13
CA PRO A 277 7.02 -4.32 -4.56
C PRO A 277 6.04 -4.21 -5.74
N GLY A 278 5.23 -3.18 -5.79
CA GLY A 278 4.19 -3.05 -6.81
C GLY A 278 4.70 -3.20 -8.26
N ALA A 279 5.17 -2.14 -8.91
CA ALA A 279 5.74 -2.19 -10.27
C ALA A 279 7.23 -2.56 -10.27
N LEU A 280 7.77 -2.98 -11.42
CA LEU A 280 9.22 -3.25 -11.57
C LEU A 280 10.07 -2.00 -11.27
N SER A 281 9.58 -0.81 -11.62
CA SER A 281 10.23 0.45 -11.27
C SER A 281 10.37 0.64 -9.75
N HIS A 282 9.40 0.18 -8.96
CA HIS A 282 9.47 0.19 -7.50
C HIS A 282 10.55 -0.73 -6.97
N VAL A 283 10.71 -1.94 -7.56
CA VAL A 283 11.80 -2.87 -7.20
C VAL A 283 13.15 -2.19 -7.35
N ILE A 284 13.41 -1.64 -8.55
CA ILE A 284 14.67 -0.99 -8.86
C ILE A 284 14.92 0.21 -7.93
N ALA A 285 13.92 1.06 -7.78
CA ALA A 285 14.02 2.25 -6.92
C ALA A 285 14.28 1.88 -5.45
N LEU A 286 13.59 0.85 -4.94
CA LEU A 286 13.74 0.38 -3.57
C LEU A 286 15.13 -0.20 -3.32
N GLU A 287 15.62 -1.06 -4.22
CA GLU A 287 16.94 -1.69 -4.07
C GLU A 287 18.07 -0.66 -4.19
N LEU A 288 17.98 0.30 -5.13
CA LEU A 288 18.92 1.42 -5.19
C LEU A 288 18.86 2.29 -3.92
N THR A 289 17.67 2.52 -3.40
CA THR A 289 17.47 3.29 -2.17
C THR A 289 18.09 2.61 -0.96
N LYS A 290 17.95 1.30 -0.82
CA LYS A 290 18.58 0.49 0.25
C LYS A 290 20.10 0.48 0.10
N MET A 291 20.61 0.28 -1.12
CA MET A 291 22.05 0.23 -1.41
C MET A 291 22.75 1.54 -1.05
N PHE A 292 22.13 2.67 -1.34
CA PHE A 292 22.67 4.01 -1.10
C PHE A 292 21.94 4.73 0.04
N SER A 293 21.50 3.99 1.06
CA SER A 293 20.60 4.49 2.12
C SER A 293 20.98 5.88 2.69
N PRO A 294 22.23 6.17 3.11
CA PRO A 294 22.57 7.49 3.64
C PRO A 294 22.36 8.62 2.61
N ILE A 295 22.77 8.38 1.37
CA ILE A 295 22.64 9.35 0.27
C ILE A 295 21.16 9.48 -0.14
N SER A 296 20.43 8.38 -0.19
CA SER A 296 19.02 8.37 -0.57
C SER A 296 18.15 9.09 0.46
N ILE A 297 18.42 8.93 1.76
CA ILE A 297 17.72 9.67 2.82
C ILE A 297 17.97 11.17 2.68
N TRP A 298 19.22 11.58 2.42
CA TRP A 298 19.56 12.98 2.18
C TRP A 298 18.84 13.52 0.94
N ALA A 299 18.89 12.80 -0.19
CA ALA A 299 18.24 13.19 -1.43
C ALA A 299 16.71 13.31 -1.31
N ARG A 300 16.07 12.35 -0.61
CA ARG A 300 14.64 12.39 -0.28
C ARG A 300 14.30 13.60 0.59
N GLY A 301 15.13 13.90 1.60
CA GLY A 301 14.98 15.08 2.44
C GLY A 301 15.08 16.39 1.64
N TYR A 302 16.04 16.49 0.74
CA TYR A 302 16.17 17.64 -0.15
C TYR A 302 14.95 17.80 -1.07
N ALA A 303 14.49 16.71 -1.69
CA ALA A 303 13.31 16.72 -2.56
C ALA A 303 12.03 17.13 -1.80
N ALA A 304 11.83 16.58 -0.60
CA ALA A 304 10.69 16.90 0.25
C ALA A 304 10.72 18.38 0.69
N LYS A 305 11.90 18.87 1.13
CA LYS A 305 12.06 20.29 1.50
C LYS A 305 11.72 21.21 0.33
N LYS A 306 12.18 20.86 -0.88
CA LYS A 306 11.87 21.61 -2.09
C LYS A 306 10.37 21.56 -2.42
N MET A 307 9.72 20.41 -2.27
CA MET A 307 8.28 20.27 -2.46
C MET A 307 7.50 21.12 -1.45
N ILE A 308 7.88 21.11 -0.17
CA ILE A 308 7.27 21.95 0.86
C ILE A 308 7.41 23.44 0.52
N SER A 309 8.57 23.86 -0.02
CA SER A 309 8.73 25.27 -0.44
C SER A 309 7.81 25.68 -1.60
N TRP A 310 7.31 24.71 -2.37
CA TRP A 310 6.32 24.96 -3.42
C TRP A 310 4.87 25.02 -2.89
N LEU A 311 4.62 24.36 -1.73
CA LEU A 311 3.32 24.37 -1.06
C LEU A 311 3.10 25.66 -0.24
N LYS A 312 4.16 26.26 0.31
CA LYS A 312 4.05 27.54 1.01
C LYS A 312 3.84 28.61 -0.06
N LYS A 313 2.61 29.18 -0.15
CA LYS A 313 2.38 30.47 -0.81
C LYS A 313 3.35 31.47 -0.21
N ASP A 314 4.01 32.29 -1.06
CA ASP A 314 4.83 33.38 -0.59
C ASP A 314 4.02 34.19 0.47
N GLU A 315 4.28 33.96 1.74
CA GLU A 315 3.91 34.91 2.77
C GLU A 315 4.75 36.15 2.45
N GLU A 316 4.09 37.20 1.96
CA GLU A 316 4.74 38.49 1.85
C GLU A 316 5.38 38.78 3.21
N PRO A 317 6.68 39.17 3.24
CA PRO A 317 7.29 39.58 4.51
C PRO A 317 6.42 40.69 5.10
N PRO A 318 6.18 40.69 6.44
CA PRO A 318 5.41 41.74 7.06
C PRO A 318 5.99 43.08 6.63
N LYS A 319 5.12 43.94 6.05
CA LYS A 319 5.50 45.32 5.72
C LYS A 319 6.00 45.94 7.01
N SER A 320 7.27 46.26 7.07
CA SER A 320 7.85 47.04 8.18
C SER A 320 7.12 48.38 8.25
N GLU A 321 6.35 48.54 9.31
CA GLU A 321 5.86 49.86 9.74
C GLU A 321 7.04 50.70 10.25
#